data_e7c79fda7dade07d1c5241902ef27d31
#
_entry.id   e7c79fda7dade07d1c5241902ef27d31
#
_cell.length_a   1.000
_cell.length_b   1.000
_cell.length_c   1.000
_cell.angle_alpha   90.00
_cell.angle_beta   90.00
_cell.angle_gamma   90.00
#
_symmetry.space_group_name_H-M   'P 1'
#
loop_
_entity.id
_entity.type
_entity.pdbx_description
1 polymer ?
#
loop_
_entity_poly.entity_id
_entity_poly.type
_entity_poly.pdbx_seq_one_letter_code
_entity_poly.pdbx_strand_id
1 'polypeptide(L)'
;MNGETSTDAAGLLERFDGSPLLPIAEKVVAGRRLSVDDGLLLFGTPDVLGVGTLANFVRERRHGNVGYYNVNRYLNPTNLCWVDCGLCAWARMPGVDGGYTMSIQEAVAEAAAGWHDGITELHVVGGLHPTCRSSTTRASLRR
;
A
#
# COMPACT_ATOMS: atom_id res chain seq x y z
N MET A 1 -18.08 -24.38 0.90
CA MET A 1 -17.89 -24.51 -0.56
C MET A 1 -16.40 -24.34 -0.78
N ASN A 2 -15.71 -25.47 -0.95
CA ASN A 2 -14.27 -25.49 -1.20
C ASN A 2 -14.08 -25.10 -2.67
N GLY A 3 -13.73 -23.83 -2.91
CA GLY A 3 -13.32 -23.37 -4.23
C GLY A 3 -12.02 -24.06 -4.58
N GLU A 4 -12.05 -24.94 -5.58
CA GLU A 4 -10.87 -25.49 -6.23
C GLU A 4 -10.00 -24.31 -6.66
N THR A 5 -8.76 -24.27 -6.17
CA THR A 5 -7.74 -23.33 -6.63
C THR A 5 -7.45 -23.64 -8.10
N SER A 6 -7.93 -22.79 -8.97
CA SER A 6 -8.03 -23.01 -10.42
C SER A 6 -6.69 -23.01 -11.17
N THR A 7 -5.56 -23.07 -10.48
CA THR A 7 -4.26 -23.13 -11.17
C THR A 7 -3.47 -24.33 -10.63
N ASP A 8 -3.64 -25.46 -11.30
CA ASP A 8 -2.77 -26.62 -11.14
C ASP A 8 -1.31 -26.23 -11.49
N ALA A 9 -0.36 -26.69 -10.67
CA ALA A 9 1.06 -26.42 -10.87
C ALA A 9 1.57 -26.88 -12.24
N ALA A 10 1.05 -28.01 -12.76
CA ALA A 10 1.40 -28.53 -14.07
C ALA A 10 0.91 -27.59 -15.18
N GLY A 11 -0.35 -27.19 -15.13
CA GLY A 11 -0.91 -26.24 -16.10
C GLY A 11 -0.27 -24.85 -16.04
N LEU A 12 0.26 -24.45 -14.87
CA LEU A 12 1.06 -23.23 -14.77
C LEU A 12 2.37 -23.36 -15.56
N LEU A 13 3.12 -24.46 -15.39
CA LEU A 13 4.40 -24.65 -16.07
C LEU A 13 4.22 -24.76 -17.59
N GLU A 14 3.19 -25.46 -18.07
CA GLU A 14 2.87 -25.55 -19.50
C GLU A 14 2.66 -24.16 -20.14
N ARG A 15 2.08 -23.20 -19.41
CA ARG A 15 1.91 -21.83 -19.90
C ARG A 15 3.22 -21.08 -20.13
N PHE A 16 4.29 -21.51 -19.48
CA PHE A 16 5.62 -20.90 -19.60
C PHE A 16 6.57 -21.71 -20.47
N ASP A 17 6.09 -22.78 -21.11
CA ASP A 17 6.93 -23.55 -22.01
C ASP A 17 7.52 -22.66 -23.13
N GLY A 18 8.83 -22.72 -23.32
CA GLY A 18 9.55 -21.84 -24.23
C GLY A 18 9.67 -20.37 -23.80
N SER A 19 9.12 -19.97 -22.64
CA SER A 19 9.23 -18.61 -22.12
C SER A 19 10.53 -18.41 -21.33
N PRO A 20 11.17 -17.23 -21.43
CA PRO A 20 12.27 -16.86 -20.53
C PRO A 20 11.90 -16.88 -19.04
N LEU A 21 10.60 -16.84 -18.72
CA LEU A 21 10.11 -16.90 -17.35
C LEU A 21 9.95 -18.33 -16.81
N LEU A 22 10.14 -19.38 -17.62
CA LEU A 22 10.00 -20.76 -17.17
C LEU A 22 10.87 -21.12 -15.95
N PRO A 23 12.17 -20.76 -15.88
CA PRO A 23 12.98 -21.05 -14.69
C PRO A 23 12.46 -20.37 -13.41
N ILE A 24 11.80 -19.20 -13.54
CA ILE A 24 11.16 -18.52 -12.43
C ILE A 24 9.87 -19.23 -12.06
N ALA A 25 9.06 -19.65 -13.04
CA ALA A 25 7.84 -20.42 -12.80
C ALA A 25 8.13 -21.73 -12.03
N GLU A 26 9.19 -22.45 -12.39
CA GLU A 26 9.64 -23.64 -11.66
C GLU A 26 10.00 -23.34 -10.20
N LYS A 27 10.71 -22.24 -9.94
CA LYS A 27 11.03 -21.81 -8.57
C LYS A 27 9.78 -21.45 -7.79
N VAL A 28 8.83 -20.75 -8.42
CA VAL A 28 7.56 -20.34 -7.83
C VAL A 28 6.70 -21.56 -7.46
N VAL A 29 6.56 -22.51 -8.37
CA VAL A 29 5.83 -23.77 -8.11
C VAL A 29 6.47 -24.55 -6.97
N ALA A 30 7.81 -24.66 -6.98
CA ALA A 30 8.56 -25.33 -5.92
C ALA A 30 8.60 -24.58 -4.58
N GLY A 31 8.04 -23.36 -4.51
CA GLY A 31 8.09 -22.51 -3.30
C GLY A 31 9.49 -22.01 -2.96
N ARG A 32 10.41 -22.03 -3.92
CA ARG A 32 11.79 -21.56 -3.73
C ARG A 32 11.85 -20.03 -3.80
N ARG A 33 12.73 -19.45 -2.99
CA ARG A 33 12.98 -18.00 -3.01
C ARG A 33 13.61 -17.58 -4.33
N LEU A 34 13.12 -16.49 -4.90
CA LEU A 34 13.72 -15.87 -6.08
C LEU A 34 15.00 -15.11 -5.71
N SER A 35 15.97 -15.12 -6.61
CA SER A 35 17.21 -14.35 -6.51
C SER A 35 17.03 -12.92 -6.99
N VAL A 36 18.06 -12.08 -6.81
CA VAL A 36 18.09 -10.72 -7.37
C VAL A 36 18.02 -10.76 -8.90
N ASP A 37 18.72 -11.71 -9.54
CA ASP A 37 18.72 -11.86 -10.99
C ASP A 37 17.34 -12.26 -11.52
N ASP A 38 16.61 -13.13 -10.81
CA ASP A 38 15.21 -13.45 -11.12
C ASP A 38 14.35 -12.18 -11.06
N GLY A 39 14.59 -11.34 -10.04
CA GLY A 39 13.90 -10.05 -9.89
C GLY A 39 14.19 -9.10 -11.06
N LEU A 40 15.43 -8.99 -11.47
CA LEU A 40 15.82 -8.17 -12.64
C LEU A 40 15.16 -8.67 -13.93
N LEU A 41 15.08 -9.99 -14.11
CA LEU A 41 14.36 -10.57 -15.25
C LEU A 41 12.87 -10.25 -15.22
N LEU A 42 12.22 -10.34 -14.04
CA LEU A 42 10.82 -9.98 -13.88
C LEU A 42 10.54 -8.50 -14.15
N PHE A 43 11.46 -7.60 -13.79
CA PHE A 43 11.33 -6.18 -14.09
C PHE A 43 11.61 -5.84 -15.55
N GLY A 44 12.47 -6.60 -16.21
CA GLY A 44 12.88 -6.35 -17.60
C GLY A 44 12.01 -7.02 -18.66
N THR A 45 11.16 -7.98 -18.28
CA THR A 45 10.31 -8.70 -19.24
C THR A 45 9.17 -7.84 -19.77
N PRO A 46 8.85 -7.90 -21.07
CA PRO A 46 7.62 -7.31 -21.60
C PRO A 46 6.36 -8.14 -21.29
N ASP A 47 6.51 -9.39 -20.81
CA ASP A 47 5.40 -10.29 -20.49
C ASP A 47 4.82 -10.00 -19.10
N VAL A 48 4.12 -8.87 -19.00
CA VAL A 48 3.44 -8.44 -17.75
C VAL A 48 2.36 -9.44 -17.35
N LEU A 49 1.69 -10.08 -18.31
CA LEU A 49 0.65 -11.07 -18.02
C LEU A 49 1.24 -12.34 -17.42
N GLY A 50 2.38 -12.79 -17.92
CA GLY A 50 3.13 -13.89 -17.32
C GLY A 50 3.54 -13.59 -15.88
N VAL A 51 4.11 -12.42 -15.62
CA VAL A 51 4.43 -11.98 -14.24
C VAL A 51 3.19 -11.97 -13.36
N GLY A 52 2.06 -11.42 -13.85
CA GLY A 52 0.79 -11.41 -13.15
C GLY A 52 0.26 -12.81 -12.83
N THR A 53 0.42 -13.75 -13.76
CA THR A 53 0.04 -15.16 -13.57
C THR A 53 0.84 -15.82 -12.46
N LEU A 54 2.16 -15.62 -12.43
CA LEU A 54 3.02 -16.13 -11.35
C LEU A 54 2.66 -15.51 -10.00
N ALA A 55 2.41 -14.19 -9.97
CA ALA A 55 2.01 -13.48 -8.76
C ALA A 55 0.66 -13.98 -8.23
N ASN A 56 -0.32 -14.20 -9.12
CA ASN A 56 -1.62 -14.73 -8.74
C ASN A 56 -1.53 -16.16 -8.18
N PHE A 57 -0.72 -17.02 -8.79
CA PHE A 57 -0.49 -18.37 -8.27
C PHE A 57 0.04 -18.35 -6.83
N VAL A 58 1.02 -17.48 -6.54
CA VAL A 58 1.56 -17.32 -5.17
C VAL A 58 0.50 -16.77 -4.22
N ARG A 59 -0.29 -15.80 -4.67
CA ARG A 59 -1.38 -15.21 -3.89
C ARG A 59 -2.41 -16.28 -3.52
N GLU A 60 -2.87 -17.05 -4.49
CA GLU A 60 -3.88 -18.09 -4.27
C GLU A 60 -3.38 -19.19 -3.34
N ARG A 61 -2.11 -19.62 -3.49
CA ARG A 61 -1.51 -20.60 -2.57
C ARG A 61 -1.45 -20.12 -1.12
N ARG A 62 -1.30 -18.81 -0.90
CA ARG A 62 -1.17 -18.22 0.45
C ARG A 62 -2.51 -17.86 1.08
N HIS A 63 -3.45 -17.41 0.28
CA HIS A 63 -4.66 -16.73 0.76
C HIS A 63 -5.95 -17.27 0.16
N GLY A 64 -5.88 -18.25 -0.76
CA GLY A 64 -7.04 -18.72 -1.51
C GLY A 64 -7.69 -17.57 -2.29
N ASN A 65 -9.00 -17.60 -2.42
CA ASN A 65 -9.78 -16.53 -3.07
C ASN A 65 -10.24 -15.43 -2.09
N VAL A 66 -9.49 -15.23 -1.00
CA VAL A 66 -9.78 -14.17 -0.04
C VAL A 66 -8.99 -12.92 -0.39
N GLY A 67 -9.68 -11.81 -0.51
CA GLY A 67 -9.08 -10.48 -0.63
C GLY A 67 -9.45 -9.64 0.59
N TYR A 68 -8.51 -8.81 1.03
CA TYR A 68 -8.73 -7.86 2.11
C TYR A 68 -8.69 -6.44 1.53
N TYR A 69 -9.52 -5.57 2.06
CA TYR A 69 -9.49 -4.15 1.73
C TYR A 69 -9.71 -3.32 2.99
N ASN A 70 -9.18 -2.12 2.98
CA ASN A 70 -9.39 -1.16 4.03
C ASN A 70 -10.37 -0.09 3.56
N VAL A 71 -11.27 0.30 4.44
CA VAL A 71 -12.05 1.53 4.30
C VAL A 71 -11.34 2.58 5.14
N ASN A 72 -10.45 3.33 4.53
CA ASN A 72 -9.64 4.30 5.23
C ASN A 72 -10.12 5.74 5.02
N ARG A 73 -9.87 6.58 6.00
CA ARG A 73 -10.03 8.03 5.93
C ARG A 73 -8.70 8.69 6.26
N TYR A 74 -8.38 9.73 5.51
CA TYR A 74 -7.21 10.56 5.81
C TYR A 74 -7.57 11.66 6.79
N LEU A 75 -6.74 11.83 7.80
CA LEU A 75 -6.73 13.00 8.67
C LEU A 75 -5.43 13.74 8.47
N ASN A 76 -5.52 14.95 7.93
CA ASN A 76 -4.38 15.80 7.66
C ASN A 76 -4.42 17.00 8.61
N PRO A 77 -3.85 16.91 9.83
CA PRO A 77 -4.02 17.95 10.84
C PRO A 77 -3.33 19.26 10.50
N THR A 78 -2.34 19.23 9.62
CA THR A 78 -1.66 20.45 9.15
C THR A 78 -0.97 20.21 7.81
N ASN A 79 -0.97 21.22 6.95
CA ASN A 79 -0.15 21.27 5.75
C ASN A 79 1.09 22.18 5.91
N LEU A 80 1.25 22.83 7.07
CA LEU A 80 2.46 23.60 7.35
C LEU A 80 3.64 22.63 7.51
N CYS A 81 4.70 22.86 6.72
CA CYS A 81 5.87 21.99 6.68
C CYS A 81 7.15 22.80 6.47
N TRP A 82 8.18 22.50 7.26
CA TRP A 82 9.52 23.07 7.08
C TRP A 82 10.32 22.43 5.94
N VAL A 83 9.90 21.24 5.52
CA VAL A 83 10.62 20.48 4.50
C VAL A 83 10.04 20.83 3.14
N ASP A 84 10.79 21.56 2.36
CA ASP A 84 10.43 21.95 0.99
C ASP A 84 10.70 20.77 0.02
N CYS A 85 9.86 19.76 0.09
CA CYS A 85 9.98 18.59 -0.80
C CYS A 85 9.48 18.95 -2.19
N GLY A 86 10.34 18.85 -3.20
CA GLY A 86 10.00 19.15 -4.59
C GLY A 86 8.84 18.33 -5.21
N LEU A 87 8.44 17.23 -4.57
CA LEU A 87 7.30 16.40 -4.98
C LEU A 87 5.98 16.75 -4.26
N CYS A 88 6.02 17.61 -3.22
CA CYS A 88 4.87 17.83 -2.36
C CYS A 88 4.11 19.11 -2.75
N ALA A 89 3.11 18.98 -3.61
CA ALA A 89 2.25 20.13 -3.98
C ALA A 89 1.31 20.59 -2.85
N TRP A 90 1.16 19.78 -1.80
CA TRP A 90 0.23 20.05 -0.69
C TRP A 90 0.83 20.88 0.44
N ALA A 91 2.13 20.73 0.70
CA ALA A 91 2.82 21.46 1.77
C ALA A 91 2.79 22.98 1.56
N ARG A 92 2.74 23.71 2.66
CA ARG A 92 2.91 25.17 2.70
C ARG A 92 3.99 25.51 3.70
N MET A 93 4.91 26.39 3.27
CA MET A 93 5.89 26.98 4.19
C MET A 93 5.17 27.94 5.15
N PRO A 94 5.67 28.10 6.39
CA PRO A 94 5.12 29.09 7.31
C PRO A 94 5.06 30.48 6.68
N GLY A 95 3.89 31.14 6.78
CA GLY A 95 3.66 32.46 6.21
C GLY A 95 3.21 32.51 4.75
N VAL A 96 3.07 31.33 4.10
CA VAL A 96 2.51 31.21 2.75
C VAL A 96 0.99 31.00 2.83
N ASP A 97 0.25 31.63 1.94
CA ASP A 97 -1.21 31.51 1.86
C ASP A 97 -1.66 30.06 1.66
N GLY A 98 -2.80 29.70 2.27
CA GLY A 98 -3.36 28.36 2.23
C GLY A 98 -2.74 27.38 3.23
N GLY A 99 -1.84 27.87 4.11
CA GLY A 99 -1.36 27.09 5.26
C GLY A 99 -2.44 26.97 6.35
N TYR A 100 -2.59 25.78 6.94
CA TYR A 100 -3.51 25.56 8.06
C TYR A 100 -2.94 24.60 9.09
N THR A 101 -3.48 24.69 10.28
CA THR A 101 -3.27 23.72 11.37
C THR A 101 -4.57 23.58 12.12
N MET A 102 -5.08 22.36 12.21
CA MET A 102 -6.28 22.05 12.98
C MET A 102 -6.00 22.13 14.48
N SER A 103 -6.96 22.61 15.24
CA SER A 103 -7.00 22.38 16.67
C SER A 103 -7.22 20.88 16.98
N ILE A 104 -6.95 20.49 18.22
CA ILE A 104 -7.25 19.10 18.66
C ILE A 104 -8.73 18.78 18.52
N GLN A 105 -9.59 19.74 18.81
CA GLN A 105 -11.05 19.58 18.71
C GLN A 105 -11.50 19.36 17.25
N GLU A 106 -10.96 20.13 16.31
CA GLU A 106 -11.23 19.96 14.88
C GLU A 106 -10.73 18.60 14.38
N ALA A 107 -9.51 18.21 14.75
CA ALA A 107 -8.94 16.92 14.34
C ALA A 107 -9.77 15.73 14.91
N VAL A 108 -10.24 15.82 16.14
CA VAL A 108 -11.11 14.80 16.76
C VAL A 108 -12.47 14.76 16.07
N ALA A 109 -13.07 15.91 15.77
CA ALA A 109 -14.34 15.99 15.07
C ALA A 109 -14.26 15.40 13.66
N GLU A 110 -13.18 15.71 12.92
CA GLU A 110 -12.92 15.17 11.59
C GLU A 110 -12.71 13.64 11.62
N ALA A 111 -11.98 13.14 12.60
CA ALA A 111 -11.78 11.70 12.79
C ALA A 111 -13.11 11.00 13.14
N ALA A 112 -13.91 11.60 14.07
CA ALA A 112 -15.19 11.06 14.51
C ALA A 112 -16.24 11.04 13.39
N ALA A 113 -16.25 12.01 12.50
CA ALA A 113 -17.15 12.05 11.35
C ALA A 113 -17.01 10.82 10.45
N GLY A 114 -15.78 10.29 10.30
CA GLY A 114 -15.55 9.07 9.55
C GLY A 114 -16.07 7.79 10.19
N TRP A 115 -16.26 7.79 11.52
CA TRP A 115 -16.74 6.61 12.25
C TRP A 115 -18.11 6.12 11.77
N HIS A 116 -19.00 7.06 11.43
CA HIS A 116 -20.33 6.75 10.91
C HIS A 116 -20.32 6.16 9.50
N ASP A 117 -19.23 6.33 8.77
CA ASP A 117 -19.04 5.83 7.40
C ASP A 117 -18.46 4.40 7.38
N GLY A 118 -18.29 3.77 8.53
CA GLY A 118 -17.78 2.39 8.66
C GLY A 118 -16.31 2.25 8.34
N ILE A 119 -15.51 3.28 8.61
CA ILE A 119 -14.05 3.20 8.40
C ILE A 119 -13.42 2.13 9.27
N THR A 120 -12.43 1.44 8.72
CA THR A 120 -11.65 0.42 9.43
C THR A 120 -10.31 0.95 9.93
N GLU A 121 -9.83 2.04 9.35
CA GLU A 121 -8.58 2.69 9.77
C GLU A 121 -8.57 4.18 9.46
N LEU A 122 -7.81 4.92 10.25
CA LEU A 122 -7.55 6.34 10.07
C LEU A 122 -6.08 6.56 9.76
N HIS A 123 -5.78 7.12 8.58
CA HIS A 123 -4.43 7.52 8.20
C HIS A 123 -4.17 8.96 8.61
N VAL A 124 -3.32 9.15 9.62
CA VAL A 124 -2.93 10.48 10.08
C VAL A 124 -1.61 10.87 9.43
N VAL A 125 -1.67 11.81 8.50
CA VAL A 125 -0.51 12.32 7.75
C VAL A 125 -0.55 13.84 7.80
N GLY A 126 0.59 14.49 8.03
CA GLY A 126 0.66 15.95 8.08
C GLY A 126 2.02 16.50 7.68
N GLY A 127 2.11 17.81 7.54
CA GLY A 127 3.37 18.52 7.39
C GLY A 127 4.24 18.38 8.66
N LEU A 128 5.54 18.49 8.51
CA LEU A 128 6.47 18.64 9.64
C LEU A 128 6.36 20.08 10.15
N HIS A 129 5.38 20.31 11.03
CA HIS A 129 5.06 21.61 11.57
C HIS A 129 6.20 22.13 12.47
N PRO A 130 6.62 23.39 12.32
CA PRO A 130 7.79 23.95 13.01
C PRO A 130 7.69 23.93 14.53
N THR A 131 6.48 24.10 15.07
CA THR A 131 6.25 24.22 16.52
C THR A 131 5.35 23.13 17.09
N CYS A 132 4.75 22.27 16.24
CA CYS A 132 3.91 21.19 16.71
C CYS A 132 4.78 20.04 17.25
N ARG A 133 4.78 19.84 18.55
CA ARG A 133 5.46 18.70 19.17
C ARG A 133 4.65 17.42 18.96
N SER A 134 5.34 16.30 18.83
CA SER A 134 4.72 14.96 18.70
C SER A 134 3.74 14.61 19.83
N SER A 135 3.80 15.34 20.96
CA SER A 135 2.84 15.23 22.07
C SER A 135 1.42 15.68 21.68
N THR A 136 1.28 16.62 20.74
CA THR A 136 -0.03 17.12 20.29
C THR A 136 -0.76 16.07 19.46
N THR A 137 -0.05 15.37 18.57
CA THR A 137 -0.60 14.27 17.77
C THR A 137 -0.99 13.07 18.66
N ARG A 138 -0.23 12.79 19.73
CA ARG A 138 -0.56 11.73 20.70
C ARG A 138 -1.77 12.06 21.56
N ALA A 139 -2.00 13.34 21.89
CA ALA A 139 -3.15 13.75 22.71
C ALA A 139 -4.49 13.58 21.97
N SER A 140 -4.51 13.77 20.65
CA SER A 140 -5.71 13.58 19.83
C SER A 140 -6.11 12.11 19.64
N LEU A 141 -5.17 11.17 19.84
CA LEU A 141 -5.42 9.73 19.65
C LEU A 141 -5.80 8.99 20.96
N ARG A 142 -5.79 9.67 22.12
CA ARG A 142 -6.06 9.06 23.44
C ARG A 142 -7.44 9.35 24.03
N ARG A 143 -8.34 9.92 23.25
CA ARG A 143 -9.73 10.20 23.68
C ARG A 143 -10.70 9.43 22.75
#